data_1e20256ea81d117cb97dc5493c1ef983
#
_entry.id   1e20256ea81d117cb97dc5493c1ef983
#
_cell.length_a   1.000
_cell.length_b   1.000
_cell.length_c   1.000
_cell.angle_alpha   90.00
_cell.angle_beta   90.00
_cell.angle_gamma   90.00
#
_symmetry.space_group_name_H-M   'P 1'
#
loop_
_entity.id
_entity.type
_entity.pdbx_description
1 polymer ?
#
loop_
_entity_poly.entity_id
_entity_poly.type
_entity_poly.pdbx_seq_one_letter_code
_entity_poly.pdbx_strand_id
1 'polypeptide(L)'
;MQKTLRNLQYYKFSAYGFLRNLRFFDSFLMLFLLEKGMSYSEIGIMYATKEVVLNLFEIPSGIFADTWGRKRALAGSFMLYIISFAAFYLSESFVLFLLAFAFFGMGDAFRTGTHKGMIMDYLRMNDWSEHKTNYYGHTRAWSQRGLALSSLVAGFIVFRESNFETIFLFSIIPYLLNLLLLLSYPKELNYSRQPGTHNRLIDVKYTFINFWKMVKRPVVFALITSSAAHSAFQKSLKDYIQPVMVLSIAVLPIFTSLGEKERNGIFIGIIYFVIYMLTSRASSMAGLVKESALKPSAVITLLSGLLAGLLCGILYGFELWWLSLVFFTLICLVENFRKPIMTGLVADEVSNEILTSVLSAQSQLQTVIIVILSLILGFVADIYNVGVAIAIVSILMAVTVLIIQGFKKWNQ
;
A
#
# COMPACT_ATOMS: atom_id res chain seq x y z
N MET A 1 -24.38 8.69 9.24
CA MET A 1 -24.87 7.70 8.28
C MET A 1 -26.23 7.23 8.74
N GLN A 2 -27.27 7.32 7.89
CA GLN A 2 -28.64 6.94 8.24
C GLN A 2 -28.68 5.46 8.69
N LYS A 3 -29.56 5.15 9.65
CA LYS A 3 -29.69 3.81 10.25
C LYS A 3 -30.05 2.73 9.21
N THR A 4 -30.79 3.13 8.17
CA THR A 4 -31.22 2.29 7.04
C THR A 4 -30.08 1.79 6.14
N LEU A 5 -28.96 2.51 6.07
CA LEU A 5 -27.78 2.12 5.27
C LEU A 5 -26.88 1.07 5.97
N ARG A 6 -27.08 0.82 7.27
CA ARG A 6 -26.32 -0.13 8.08
C ARG A 6 -27.04 -1.46 8.19
N ASN A 7 -27.18 -2.14 7.06
CA ASN A 7 -27.75 -3.47 6.99
C ASN A 7 -26.68 -4.58 7.10
N LEU A 8 -27.10 -5.84 7.03
CA LEU A 8 -26.19 -6.99 7.13
C LEU A 8 -25.06 -6.94 6.09
N GLN A 9 -25.36 -6.51 4.86
CA GLN A 9 -24.35 -6.42 3.81
C GLN A 9 -23.29 -5.32 4.09
N TYR A 10 -23.69 -4.20 4.72
CA TYR A 10 -22.76 -3.19 5.20
C TYR A 10 -21.76 -3.77 6.21
N TYR A 11 -22.24 -4.57 7.15
CA TYR A 11 -21.37 -5.23 8.13
C TYR A 11 -20.46 -6.26 7.49
N LYS A 12 -20.95 -6.99 6.49
CA LYS A 12 -20.11 -7.92 5.70
C LYS A 12 -19.00 -7.19 4.95
N PHE A 13 -19.27 -6.06 4.30
CA PHE A 13 -18.25 -5.25 3.64
C PHE A 13 -17.23 -4.65 4.64
N SER A 14 -17.70 -4.25 5.82
CA SER A 14 -16.84 -3.75 6.89
C SER A 14 -15.94 -4.86 7.45
N ALA A 15 -16.51 -6.03 7.71
CA ALA A 15 -15.79 -7.22 8.18
C ALA A 15 -14.74 -7.70 7.16
N TYR A 16 -15.07 -7.69 5.85
CA TYR A 16 -14.09 -7.96 4.80
C TYR A 16 -12.87 -7.03 4.91
N GLY A 17 -13.11 -5.73 5.02
CA GLY A 17 -12.03 -4.74 5.15
C GLY A 17 -11.19 -4.96 6.41
N PHE A 18 -11.83 -5.27 7.53
CA PHE A 18 -11.17 -5.56 8.81
C PHE A 18 -10.31 -6.82 8.73
N LEU A 19 -10.90 -7.97 8.36
CA LEU A 19 -10.22 -9.26 8.29
C LEU A 19 -9.05 -9.25 7.30
N ARG A 20 -9.24 -8.64 6.13
CA ARG A 20 -8.18 -8.52 5.12
C ARG A 20 -6.97 -7.74 5.62
N ASN A 21 -7.16 -6.79 6.52
CA ASN A 21 -6.07 -5.98 7.07
C ASN A 21 -5.49 -6.54 8.37
N LEU A 22 -5.94 -7.71 8.83
CA LEU A 22 -5.24 -8.51 9.82
C LEU A 22 -4.04 -9.23 9.15
N ARG A 23 -3.04 -8.44 8.77
CA ARG A 23 -1.83 -8.85 8.06
C ARG A 23 -0.69 -8.89 9.06
N PHE A 24 -0.67 -9.95 9.86
CA PHE A 24 0.28 -10.06 10.97
C PHE A 24 1.74 -10.01 10.50
N PHE A 25 2.01 -10.50 9.28
CA PHE A 25 3.35 -10.50 8.71
C PHE A 25 3.88 -9.11 8.33
N ASP A 26 3.03 -8.12 8.00
CA ASP A 26 3.48 -6.80 7.51
C ASP A 26 4.47 -6.11 8.47
N SER A 27 4.31 -6.31 9.79
CA SER A 27 5.16 -5.67 10.80
C SER A 27 6.53 -6.34 11.00
N PHE A 28 6.73 -7.55 10.48
CA PHE A 28 7.94 -8.35 10.73
C PHE A 28 8.50 -8.99 9.47
N LEU A 29 7.95 -8.70 8.28
CA LEU A 29 8.31 -9.36 7.02
C LEU A 29 9.81 -9.26 6.70
N MET A 30 10.39 -8.07 6.82
CA MET A 30 11.81 -7.85 6.53
C MET A 30 12.68 -8.57 7.57
N LEU A 31 12.34 -8.49 8.85
CA LEU A 31 13.09 -9.19 9.92
C LEU A 31 13.04 -10.70 9.75
N PHE A 32 11.88 -11.24 9.36
CA PHE A 32 11.75 -12.66 9.02
C PHE A 32 12.67 -13.07 7.86
N LEU A 33 12.70 -12.30 6.77
CA LEU A 33 13.56 -12.63 5.63
C LEU A 33 15.05 -12.52 5.97
N LEU A 34 15.43 -11.50 6.76
CA LEU A 34 16.82 -11.36 7.24
C LEU A 34 17.21 -12.52 8.18
N GLU A 35 16.30 -12.97 9.05
CA GLU A 35 16.52 -14.14 9.92
C GLU A 35 16.70 -15.43 9.12
N LYS A 36 15.99 -15.55 7.97
CA LYS A 36 16.16 -16.67 7.02
C LYS A 36 17.42 -16.56 6.16
N GLY A 37 18.30 -15.59 6.44
CA GLY A 37 19.58 -15.42 5.76
C GLY A 37 19.50 -14.72 4.41
N MET A 38 18.36 -14.10 4.08
CA MET A 38 18.24 -13.33 2.84
C MET A 38 18.97 -11.99 2.96
N SER A 39 19.74 -11.64 1.94
CA SER A 39 20.39 -10.34 1.82
C SER A 39 19.35 -9.23 1.51
N TYR A 40 19.71 -7.97 1.73
CA TYR A 40 18.85 -6.86 1.35
C TYR A 40 18.62 -6.78 -0.17
N SER A 41 19.60 -7.20 -0.99
CA SER A 41 19.46 -7.30 -2.45
C SER A 41 18.41 -8.33 -2.84
N GLU A 42 18.45 -9.52 -2.24
CA GLU A 42 17.45 -10.55 -2.47
C GLU A 42 16.06 -10.10 -2.05
N ILE A 43 15.94 -9.44 -0.89
CA ILE A 43 14.67 -8.84 -0.43
C ILE A 43 14.18 -7.76 -1.42
N GLY A 44 15.07 -6.93 -1.93
CA GLY A 44 14.76 -5.94 -2.97
C GLY A 44 14.22 -6.58 -4.24
N ILE A 45 14.81 -7.68 -4.70
CA ILE A 45 14.33 -8.46 -5.85
C ILE A 45 12.96 -9.07 -5.57
N MET A 46 12.73 -9.61 -4.37
CA MET A 46 11.42 -10.16 -3.98
C MET A 46 10.32 -9.08 -4.01
N TYR A 47 10.58 -7.89 -3.45
CA TYR A 47 9.62 -6.77 -3.50
C TYR A 47 9.37 -6.29 -4.93
N ALA A 48 10.43 -6.18 -5.74
CA ALA A 48 10.30 -5.85 -7.16
C ALA A 48 9.45 -6.89 -7.91
N THR A 49 9.69 -8.18 -7.68
CA THR A 49 8.93 -9.28 -8.29
C THR A 49 7.45 -9.20 -7.94
N LYS A 50 7.10 -8.96 -6.68
CA LYS A 50 5.71 -8.78 -6.26
C LYS A 50 5.02 -7.65 -7.04
N GLU A 51 5.67 -6.50 -7.18
CA GLU A 51 5.09 -5.35 -7.88
C GLU A 51 5.00 -5.60 -9.40
N VAL A 52 5.99 -6.26 -10.01
CA VAL A 52 5.95 -6.66 -11.42
C VAL A 52 4.80 -7.63 -11.69
N VAL A 53 4.66 -8.67 -10.85
CA VAL A 53 3.59 -9.64 -10.98
C VAL A 53 2.22 -8.99 -10.79
N LEU A 54 2.06 -8.12 -9.77
CA LEU A 54 0.83 -7.36 -9.58
C LEU A 54 0.46 -6.59 -10.86
N ASN A 55 1.42 -5.89 -11.45
CA ASN A 55 1.21 -5.07 -12.64
C ASN A 55 0.83 -5.91 -13.87
N LEU A 56 1.55 -7.02 -14.10
CA LEU A 56 1.27 -7.93 -15.22
C LEU A 56 -0.14 -8.55 -15.14
N PHE A 57 -0.58 -8.88 -13.92
CA PHE A 57 -1.89 -9.52 -13.71
C PHE A 57 -3.04 -8.55 -13.46
N GLU A 58 -2.81 -7.23 -13.34
CA GLU A 58 -3.87 -6.24 -13.09
C GLU A 58 -4.94 -6.24 -14.18
N ILE A 59 -4.54 -6.23 -15.47
CA ILE A 59 -5.48 -6.27 -16.60
C ILE A 59 -6.13 -7.66 -16.74
N PRO A 60 -5.39 -8.78 -16.77
CA PRO A 60 -6.00 -10.12 -16.84
C PRO A 60 -6.99 -10.40 -15.71
N SER A 61 -6.68 -9.99 -14.48
CA SER A 61 -7.57 -10.19 -13.33
C SER A 61 -8.86 -9.38 -13.42
N GLY A 62 -8.79 -8.16 -13.97
CA GLY A 62 -9.97 -7.35 -14.25
C GLY A 62 -10.90 -8.02 -15.28
N ILE A 63 -10.34 -8.51 -16.40
CA ILE A 63 -11.09 -9.27 -17.41
C ILE A 63 -11.71 -10.51 -16.79
N PHE A 64 -10.95 -11.26 -15.97
CA PHE A 64 -11.48 -12.44 -15.26
C PHE A 64 -12.64 -12.06 -14.34
N ALA A 65 -12.53 -10.98 -13.57
CA ALA A 65 -13.58 -10.53 -12.67
C ALA A 65 -14.87 -10.13 -13.41
N ASP A 66 -14.74 -9.54 -14.59
CA ASP A 66 -15.87 -9.10 -15.41
C ASP A 66 -16.54 -10.26 -16.17
N THR A 67 -15.77 -11.29 -16.58
CA THR A 67 -16.28 -12.43 -17.35
C THR A 67 -16.77 -13.57 -16.47
N TRP A 68 -16.00 -13.94 -15.46
CA TRP A 68 -16.27 -15.12 -14.60
C TRP A 68 -16.90 -14.75 -13.26
N GLY A 69 -16.94 -13.46 -12.96
CA GLY A 69 -17.59 -12.90 -11.79
C GLY A 69 -16.63 -12.44 -10.70
N ARG A 70 -16.96 -11.30 -10.11
CA ARG A 70 -16.16 -10.62 -9.08
C ARG A 70 -15.98 -11.44 -7.81
N LYS A 71 -17.00 -12.20 -7.41
CA LYS A 71 -16.93 -13.06 -6.22
C LYS A 71 -15.91 -14.18 -6.41
N ARG A 72 -15.86 -14.79 -7.62
CA ARG A 72 -14.88 -15.82 -7.97
C ARG A 72 -13.46 -15.25 -8.03
N ALA A 73 -13.29 -14.07 -8.62
CA ALA A 73 -12.01 -13.38 -8.67
C ALA A 73 -11.45 -13.10 -7.27
N LEU A 74 -12.29 -12.59 -6.35
CA LEU A 74 -11.90 -12.36 -4.96
C LEU A 74 -11.60 -13.66 -4.21
N ALA A 75 -12.40 -14.71 -4.41
CA ALA A 75 -12.12 -16.01 -3.80
C ALA A 75 -10.76 -16.55 -4.26
N GLY A 76 -10.47 -16.50 -5.56
CA GLY A 76 -9.15 -16.85 -6.12
C GLY A 76 -8.03 -16.02 -5.52
N SER A 77 -8.22 -14.71 -5.35
CA SER A 77 -7.27 -13.83 -4.66
C SER A 77 -6.94 -14.33 -3.25
N PHE A 78 -7.95 -14.67 -2.44
CA PHE A 78 -7.71 -15.17 -1.08
C PHE A 78 -7.04 -16.55 -1.06
N MET A 79 -7.33 -17.42 -2.01
CA MET A 79 -6.60 -18.68 -2.15
C MET A 79 -5.12 -18.44 -2.47
N LEU A 80 -4.81 -17.52 -3.40
CA LEU A 80 -3.43 -17.14 -3.73
C LEU A 80 -2.67 -16.57 -2.52
N TYR A 81 -3.33 -15.76 -1.69
CA TYR A 81 -2.71 -15.28 -0.45
C TYR A 81 -2.44 -16.41 0.55
N ILE A 82 -3.38 -17.34 0.72
CA ILE A 82 -3.18 -18.49 1.63
C ILE A 82 -2.04 -19.36 1.14
N ILE A 83 -1.95 -19.63 -0.17
CA ILE A 83 -0.81 -20.35 -0.78
C ILE A 83 0.49 -19.60 -0.52
N SER A 84 0.50 -18.27 -0.71
CA SER A 84 1.65 -17.42 -0.43
C SER A 84 2.10 -17.52 1.03
N PHE A 85 1.17 -17.42 2.00
CA PHE A 85 1.51 -17.53 3.42
C PHE A 85 2.03 -18.91 3.81
N ALA A 86 1.44 -19.97 3.27
CA ALA A 86 1.95 -21.32 3.45
C ALA A 86 3.36 -21.48 2.84
N ALA A 87 3.58 -20.90 1.65
CA ALA A 87 4.91 -20.89 1.03
C ALA A 87 5.92 -20.11 1.88
N PHE A 88 5.59 -18.93 2.43
CA PHE A 88 6.47 -18.21 3.35
C PHE A 88 6.81 -19.02 4.60
N TYR A 89 5.84 -19.70 5.20
CA TYR A 89 6.04 -20.50 6.39
C TYR A 89 6.96 -21.71 6.14
N LEU A 90 6.83 -22.37 4.98
CA LEU A 90 7.55 -23.60 4.64
C LEU A 90 8.89 -23.35 3.93
N SER A 91 9.17 -22.12 3.51
CA SER A 91 10.33 -21.83 2.67
C SER A 91 11.56 -21.50 3.47
N GLU A 92 12.72 -21.97 2.92
CA GLU A 92 14.06 -21.66 3.44
C GLU A 92 15.02 -21.21 2.32
N SER A 93 14.53 -21.06 1.09
CA SER A 93 15.36 -20.69 -0.05
C SER A 93 14.82 -19.44 -0.75
N PHE A 94 15.75 -18.66 -1.33
CA PHE A 94 15.44 -17.47 -2.12
C PHE A 94 14.36 -17.71 -3.19
N VAL A 95 14.48 -18.83 -3.95
CA VAL A 95 13.56 -19.13 -5.05
C VAL A 95 12.14 -19.38 -4.54
N LEU A 96 12.00 -20.08 -3.42
CA LEU A 96 10.68 -20.35 -2.82
C LEU A 96 10.06 -19.07 -2.25
N PHE A 97 10.85 -18.19 -1.62
CA PHE A 97 10.38 -16.87 -1.21
C PHE A 97 9.96 -16.01 -2.40
N LEU A 98 10.72 -16.04 -3.50
CA LEU A 98 10.37 -15.34 -4.72
C LEU A 98 9.00 -15.80 -5.27
N LEU A 99 8.73 -17.10 -5.28
CA LEU A 99 7.43 -17.66 -5.65
C LEU A 99 6.32 -17.24 -4.67
N ALA A 100 6.60 -17.22 -3.37
CA ALA A 100 5.65 -16.73 -2.37
C ALA A 100 5.26 -15.27 -2.62
N PHE A 101 6.22 -14.40 -2.92
CA PHE A 101 5.97 -13.00 -3.32
C PHE A 101 5.21 -12.89 -4.64
N ALA A 102 5.47 -13.77 -5.62
CA ALA A 102 4.74 -13.81 -6.87
C ALA A 102 3.26 -14.17 -6.63
N PHE A 103 2.95 -15.21 -5.85
CA PHE A 103 1.59 -15.56 -5.47
C PHE A 103 0.88 -14.42 -4.71
N PHE A 104 1.61 -13.73 -3.82
CA PHE A 104 1.09 -12.56 -3.13
C PHE A 104 0.72 -11.43 -4.10
N GLY A 105 1.61 -11.13 -5.06
CA GLY A 105 1.39 -10.13 -6.12
C GLY A 105 0.19 -10.46 -7.00
N MET A 106 0.04 -11.73 -7.41
CA MET A 106 -1.15 -12.21 -8.13
C MET A 106 -2.42 -12.03 -7.30
N GLY A 107 -2.40 -12.40 -6.02
CA GLY A 107 -3.50 -12.18 -5.08
C GLY A 107 -3.91 -10.71 -5.00
N ASP A 108 -2.94 -9.80 -4.91
CA ASP A 108 -3.19 -8.35 -4.92
C ASP A 108 -3.81 -7.88 -6.24
N ALA A 109 -3.38 -8.40 -7.40
CA ALA A 109 -3.94 -8.07 -8.72
C ALA A 109 -5.43 -8.45 -8.81
N PHE A 110 -5.79 -9.69 -8.49
CA PHE A 110 -7.19 -10.17 -8.53
C PHE A 110 -8.11 -9.43 -7.55
N ARG A 111 -7.56 -8.89 -6.46
CA ARG A 111 -8.31 -8.15 -5.45
C ARG A 111 -8.50 -6.67 -5.79
N THR A 112 -7.48 -6.04 -6.40
CA THR A 112 -7.45 -4.59 -6.61
C THR A 112 -8.62 -4.15 -7.50
N GLY A 113 -9.37 -3.16 -7.04
CA GLY A 113 -10.56 -2.66 -7.73
C GLY A 113 -11.83 -3.52 -7.54
N THR A 114 -11.72 -4.85 -7.48
CA THR A 114 -12.84 -5.78 -7.52
C THR A 114 -13.82 -5.59 -6.36
N HIS A 115 -13.34 -5.57 -5.10
CA HIS A 115 -14.23 -5.38 -3.94
C HIS A 115 -14.86 -3.98 -3.88
N LYS A 116 -14.10 -2.94 -4.26
CA LYS A 116 -14.64 -1.58 -4.37
C LYS A 116 -15.76 -1.53 -5.41
N GLY A 117 -15.56 -2.18 -6.56
CA GLY A 117 -16.59 -2.31 -7.60
C GLY A 117 -17.86 -2.98 -7.07
N MET A 118 -17.74 -4.08 -6.29
CA MET A 118 -18.90 -4.74 -5.67
C MET A 118 -19.68 -3.82 -4.73
N ILE A 119 -18.99 -2.99 -3.92
CA ILE A 119 -19.65 -2.02 -3.06
C ILE A 119 -20.41 -0.99 -3.90
N MET A 120 -19.81 -0.48 -4.97
CA MET A 120 -20.46 0.52 -5.84
C MET A 120 -21.68 -0.07 -6.57
N ASP A 121 -21.59 -1.32 -7.01
CA ASP A 121 -22.73 -1.99 -7.64
C ASP A 121 -23.85 -2.25 -6.63
N TYR A 122 -23.51 -2.68 -5.42
CA TYR A 122 -24.51 -2.84 -4.35
C TYR A 122 -25.27 -1.54 -4.05
N LEU A 123 -24.56 -0.43 -3.99
CA LEU A 123 -25.19 0.88 -3.79
C LEU A 123 -26.10 1.28 -4.95
N ARG A 124 -25.71 0.98 -6.19
CA ARG A 124 -26.55 1.20 -7.38
C ARG A 124 -27.81 0.35 -7.39
N MET A 125 -27.68 -0.93 -7.03
CA MET A 125 -28.82 -1.88 -6.98
C MET A 125 -29.89 -1.50 -5.94
N ASN A 126 -29.50 -0.73 -4.92
CA ASN A 126 -30.41 -0.27 -3.85
C ASN A 126 -30.77 1.22 -3.98
N ASP A 127 -30.44 1.88 -5.09
CA ASP A 127 -30.65 3.32 -5.33
C ASP A 127 -29.95 4.23 -4.28
N TRP A 128 -28.82 3.76 -3.71
CA TRP A 128 -28.04 4.49 -2.69
C TRP A 128 -26.78 5.15 -3.26
N SER A 129 -26.76 5.44 -4.55
CA SER A 129 -25.58 6.01 -5.25
C SER A 129 -25.12 7.35 -4.68
N GLU A 130 -26.01 8.16 -4.14
CA GLU A 130 -25.70 9.44 -3.49
C GLU A 130 -24.86 9.27 -2.23
N HIS A 131 -24.96 8.12 -1.56
CA HIS A 131 -24.26 7.82 -0.32
C HIS A 131 -22.89 7.15 -0.52
N LYS A 132 -22.43 6.97 -1.77
CA LYS A 132 -21.23 6.19 -2.12
C LYS A 132 -19.98 6.59 -1.32
N THR A 133 -19.71 7.90 -1.18
CA THR A 133 -18.52 8.41 -0.48
C THR A 133 -18.59 8.09 1.01
N ASN A 134 -19.73 8.34 1.64
CA ASN A 134 -19.93 8.11 3.06
C ASN A 134 -19.93 6.62 3.40
N TYR A 135 -20.66 5.81 2.61
CA TYR A 135 -20.72 4.36 2.80
C TYR A 135 -19.34 3.71 2.65
N TYR A 136 -18.62 4.01 1.57
CA TYR A 136 -17.28 3.49 1.34
C TYR A 136 -16.27 4.00 2.38
N GLY A 137 -16.36 5.25 2.79
CA GLY A 137 -15.52 5.82 3.85
C GLY A 137 -15.67 5.07 5.17
N HIS A 138 -16.90 4.77 5.57
CA HIS A 138 -17.17 4.02 6.80
C HIS A 138 -16.67 2.57 6.74
N THR A 139 -16.88 1.86 5.62
CA THR A 139 -16.35 0.49 5.45
C THR A 139 -14.81 0.49 5.44
N ARG A 140 -14.19 1.53 4.87
CA ARG A 140 -12.72 1.68 4.88
C ARG A 140 -12.17 1.97 6.29
N ALA A 141 -12.92 2.66 7.15
CA ALA A 141 -12.49 2.88 8.53
C ALA A 141 -12.27 1.57 9.29
N TRP A 142 -13.06 0.53 9.02
CA TRP A 142 -12.84 -0.81 9.58
C TRP A 142 -11.54 -1.44 9.11
N SER A 143 -11.14 -1.20 7.86
CA SER A 143 -9.84 -1.63 7.34
C SER A 143 -8.67 -1.02 8.11
N GLN A 144 -8.75 0.26 8.47
CA GLN A 144 -7.72 0.93 9.26
C GLN A 144 -7.63 0.38 10.70
N ARG A 145 -8.79 0.08 11.31
CA ARG A 145 -8.84 -0.58 12.63
C ARG A 145 -8.21 -1.97 12.59
N GLY A 146 -8.49 -2.74 11.52
CA GLY A 146 -7.87 -4.03 11.30
C GLY A 146 -6.35 -3.94 11.22
N LEU A 147 -5.82 -2.96 10.48
CA LEU A 147 -4.38 -2.75 10.34
C LEU A 147 -3.70 -2.39 11.66
N ALA A 148 -4.30 -1.48 12.44
CA ALA A 148 -3.76 -1.09 13.74
C ALA A 148 -3.79 -2.27 14.74
N LEU A 149 -4.90 -3.02 14.80
CA LEU A 149 -4.98 -4.19 15.66
C LEU A 149 -4.00 -5.29 15.21
N SER A 150 -3.81 -5.44 13.90
CA SER A 150 -2.90 -6.44 13.32
C SER A 150 -1.49 -6.32 13.88
N SER A 151 -0.95 -5.10 14.03
CA SER A 151 0.40 -4.90 14.54
C SER A 151 0.55 -5.32 16.00
N LEU A 152 -0.45 -5.05 16.85
CA LEU A 152 -0.44 -5.49 18.26
C LEU A 152 -0.54 -7.01 18.39
N VAL A 153 -1.45 -7.62 17.60
CA VAL A 153 -1.60 -9.08 17.59
C VAL A 153 -0.33 -9.75 17.06
N ALA A 154 0.27 -9.21 16.00
CA ALA A 154 1.54 -9.70 15.46
C ALA A 154 2.67 -9.62 16.48
N GLY A 155 2.78 -8.48 17.19
CA GLY A 155 3.75 -8.32 18.28
C GLY A 155 3.55 -9.33 19.41
N PHE A 156 2.29 -9.60 19.80
CA PHE A 156 1.95 -10.61 20.79
C PHE A 156 2.30 -12.03 20.32
N ILE A 157 2.05 -12.36 19.05
CA ILE A 157 2.42 -13.66 18.47
C ILE A 157 3.94 -13.85 18.55
N VAL A 158 4.72 -12.86 18.08
CA VAL A 158 6.19 -12.93 18.12
C VAL A 158 6.71 -13.03 19.57
N PHE A 159 6.12 -12.27 20.51
CA PHE A 159 6.44 -12.35 21.92
C PHE A 159 6.20 -13.76 22.48
N ARG A 160 5.09 -14.39 22.13
CA ARG A 160 4.71 -15.70 22.66
C ARG A 160 5.52 -16.85 22.04
N GLU A 161 5.74 -16.79 20.73
CA GLU A 161 6.34 -17.90 19.97
C GLU A 161 7.86 -17.75 19.79
N SER A 162 8.43 -16.58 20.12
CA SER A 162 9.86 -16.25 19.98
C SER A 162 10.43 -16.52 18.57
N ASN A 163 9.57 -16.45 17.54
CA ASN A 163 9.94 -16.59 16.13
C ASN A 163 9.05 -15.72 15.22
N PHE A 164 9.53 -15.43 14.00
CA PHE A 164 8.79 -14.64 13.04
C PHE A 164 7.98 -15.49 12.06
N GLU A 165 8.23 -16.78 11.93
CA GLU A 165 7.58 -17.65 10.93
C GLU A 165 6.09 -17.85 11.25
N THR A 166 5.77 -18.05 12.51
CA THR A 166 4.42 -18.37 12.99
C THR A 166 3.40 -17.29 12.62
N ILE A 167 3.84 -16.03 12.42
CA ILE A 167 2.95 -14.94 11.98
C ILE A 167 2.28 -15.23 10.63
N PHE A 168 2.96 -15.95 9.72
CA PHE A 168 2.37 -16.32 8.43
C PHE A 168 1.26 -17.36 8.61
N LEU A 169 1.48 -18.35 9.47
CA LEU A 169 0.49 -19.37 9.79
C LEU A 169 -0.76 -18.73 10.41
N PHE A 170 -0.59 -17.84 11.39
CA PHE A 170 -1.71 -17.10 11.98
C PHE A 170 -2.39 -16.15 10.99
N SER A 171 -1.67 -15.62 10.00
CA SER A 171 -2.25 -14.78 8.94
C SER A 171 -3.21 -15.56 8.02
N ILE A 172 -3.09 -16.88 7.92
CA ILE A 172 -4.03 -17.72 7.16
C ILE A 172 -5.45 -17.63 7.76
N ILE A 173 -5.58 -17.57 9.09
CA ILE A 173 -6.88 -17.60 9.78
C ILE A 173 -7.82 -16.48 9.32
N PRO A 174 -7.46 -15.19 9.42
CA PRO A 174 -8.34 -14.09 8.96
C PRO A 174 -8.61 -14.14 7.45
N TYR A 175 -7.70 -14.70 6.65
CA TYR A 175 -7.90 -14.83 5.21
C TYR A 175 -8.85 -15.97 4.87
N LEU A 176 -8.82 -17.09 5.59
CA LEU A 176 -9.85 -18.15 5.51
C LEU A 176 -11.22 -17.63 5.94
N LEU A 177 -11.29 -16.91 7.07
CA LEU A 177 -12.54 -16.29 7.51
C LEU A 177 -13.09 -15.32 6.47
N ASN A 178 -12.22 -14.58 5.79
CA ASN A 178 -12.61 -13.66 4.74
C ASN A 178 -13.11 -14.39 3.48
N LEU A 179 -12.50 -15.52 3.13
CA LEU A 179 -12.97 -16.40 2.05
C LEU A 179 -14.39 -16.92 2.35
N LEU A 180 -14.63 -17.40 3.57
CA LEU A 180 -15.95 -17.84 4.01
C LEU A 180 -16.97 -16.69 4.00
N LEU A 181 -16.56 -15.51 4.44
CA LEU A 181 -17.39 -14.31 4.39
C LEU A 181 -17.80 -13.96 2.96
N LEU A 182 -16.87 -14.02 2.00
CA LEU A 182 -17.15 -13.79 0.58
C LEU A 182 -18.14 -14.80 0.00
N LEU A 183 -18.07 -16.07 0.41
CA LEU A 183 -19.02 -17.10 -0.01
C LEU A 183 -20.45 -16.77 0.44
N SER A 184 -20.61 -16.03 1.55
CA SER A 184 -21.90 -15.59 2.07
C SER A 184 -22.49 -14.35 1.38
N TYR A 185 -21.78 -13.73 0.42
CA TYR A 185 -22.29 -12.57 -0.33
C TYR A 185 -23.41 -12.98 -1.27
N PRO A 186 -24.40 -12.10 -1.52
CA PRO A 186 -25.47 -12.32 -2.48
C PRO A 186 -24.92 -12.67 -3.88
N LYS A 187 -25.67 -13.53 -4.61
CA LYS A 187 -25.27 -13.94 -5.96
C LYS A 187 -25.29 -12.79 -6.96
N GLU A 188 -26.13 -11.81 -6.73
CA GLU A 188 -26.31 -10.60 -7.54
C GLU A 188 -25.04 -9.76 -7.60
N LEU A 189 -24.21 -9.81 -6.56
CA LEU A 189 -22.91 -9.11 -6.51
C LEU A 189 -21.79 -9.83 -7.29
N ASN A 190 -22.07 -11.04 -7.82
CA ASN A 190 -21.06 -11.78 -8.58
C ASN A 190 -20.81 -11.22 -9.98
N TYR A 191 -21.83 -10.64 -10.59
CA TYR A 191 -21.75 -10.18 -11.97
C TYR A 191 -21.64 -8.68 -12.04
N SER A 192 -20.70 -8.19 -12.83
CA SER A 192 -20.71 -6.81 -13.30
C SER A 192 -21.87 -6.64 -14.28
N ARG A 193 -22.49 -5.46 -14.26
CA ARG A 193 -23.60 -5.06 -15.12
C ARG A 193 -23.38 -5.54 -16.55
N GLN A 194 -24.45 -6.03 -17.22
CA GLN A 194 -24.43 -6.39 -18.64
C GLN A 194 -23.73 -5.32 -19.46
N PRO A 195 -22.83 -5.69 -20.39
CA PRO A 195 -22.20 -4.73 -21.28
C PRO A 195 -23.27 -4.05 -22.10
N GLY A 196 -23.43 -2.75 -21.94
CA GLY A 196 -24.25 -1.96 -22.88
C GLY A 196 -23.74 -2.18 -24.30
N THR A 197 -24.66 -2.26 -25.25
CA THR A 197 -24.47 -2.48 -26.69
C THR A 197 -23.80 -1.29 -27.40
N HIS A 198 -23.01 -0.47 -26.71
CA HIS A 198 -22.20 0.56 -27.36
C HIS A 198 -20.94 -0.05 -27.98
N ASN A 199 -20.59 0.46 -29.17
CA ASN A 199 -19.43 0.04 -29.97
C ASN A 199 -18.13 0.20 -29.16
N ARG A 200 -17.79 -0.81 -28.35
CA ARG A 200 -16.67 -0.82 -27.38
C ARG A 200 -15.34 -0.39 -27.99
N LEU A 201 -15.08 -0.71 -29.28
CA LEU A 201 -13.81 -0.38 -29.94
C LEU A 201 -13.68 1.12 -30.22
N ILE A 202 -14.78 1.81 -30.56
CA ILE A 202 -14.78 3.25 -30.82
C ILE A 202 -14.60 4.01 -29.49
N ASP A 203 -15.29 3.58 -28.43
CA ASP A 203 -15.18 4.18 -27.11
C ASP A 203 -13.79 3.98 -26.50
N VAL A 204 -13.18 2.80 -26.68
CA VAL A 204 -11.81 2.52 -26.23
C VAL A 204 -10.79 3.40 -26.97
N LYS A 205 -10.90 3.53 -28.31
CA LYS A 205 -10.01 4.39 -29.10
C LYS A 205 -10.14 5.86 -28.69
N TYR A 206 -11.35 6.35 -28.52
CA TYR A 206 -11.63 7.73 -28.09
C TYR A 206 -11.07 8.00 -26.70
N THR A 207 -11.33 7.08 -25.75
CA THR A 207 -10.80 7.16 -24.38
C THR A 207 -9.27 7.14 -24.37
N PHE A 208 -8.64 6.28 -25.19
CA PHE A 208 -7.18 6.20 -25.29
C PHE A 208 -6.57 7.48 -25.87
N ILE A 209 -7.17 8.06 -26.92
CA ILE A 209 -6.69 9.33 -27.50
C ILE A 209 -6.84 10.47 -26.49
N ASN A 210 -7.97 10.57 -25.80
CA ASN A 210 -8.20 11.60 -24.79
C ASN A 210 -7.27 11.41 -23.58
N PHE A 211 -7.04 10.18 -23.15
CA PHE A 211 -6.05 9.85 -22.12
C PHE A 211 -4.65 10.37 -22.50
N TRP A 212 -4.15 10.05 -23.71
CA TRP A 212 -2.83 10.53 -24.17
C TRP A 212 -2.76 12.06 -24.26
N LYS A 213 -3.82 12.71 -24.75
CA LYS A 213 -3.90 14.18 -24.79
C LYS A 213 -3.82 14.78 -23.38
N MET A 214 -4.50 14.17 -22.41
CA MET A 214 -4.52 14.64 -21.02
C MET A 214 -3.20 14.41 -20.31
N VAL A 215 -2.61 13.22 -20.42
CA VAL A 215 -1.31 12.90 -19.79
C VAL A 215 -0.19 13.79 -20.32
N LYS A 216 -0.27 14.20 -21.60
CA LYS A 216 0.68 15.14 -22.20
C LYS A 216 0.51 16.58 -21.73
N ARG A 217 -0.59 16.94 -21.05
CA ARG A 217 -0.73 18.29 -20.46
C ARG A 217 0.30 18.44 -19.32
N PRO A 218 1.16 19.48 -19.34
CA PRO A 218 2.26 19.61 -18.36
C PRO A 218 1.80 19.59 -16.91
N VAL A 219 0.62 20.17 -16.62
CA VAL A 219 0.04 20.20 -15.27
C VAL A 219 -0.35 18.80 -14.82
N VAL A 220 -1.08 18.03 -15.65
CA VAL A 220 -1.54 16.68 -15.34
C VAL A 220 -0.35 15.74 -15.18
N PHE A 221 0.63 15.81 -16.10
CA PHE A 221 1.85 15.03 -16.03
C PHE A 221 2.62 15.29 -14.73
N ALA A 222 2.79 16.56 -14.34
CA ALA A 222 3.48 16.93 -13.11
C ALA A 222 2.74 16.43 -11.85
N LEU A 223 1.40 16.49 -11.84
CA LEU A 223 0.60 15.99 -10.72
C LEU A 223 0.71 14.46 -10.59
N ILE A 224 0.55 13.73 -11.71
CA ILE A 224 0.68 12.26 -11.73
C ILE A 224 2.07 11.85 -11.26
N THR A 225 3.11 12.44 -11.84
CA THR A 225 4.51 12.09 -11.51
C THR A 225 4.84 12.44 -10.07
N SER A 226 4.44 13.61 -9.58
CA SER A 226 4.67 14.04 -8.20
C SER A 226 3.94 13.14 -7.19
N SER A 227 2.72 12.70 -7.52
CA SER A 227 1.96 11.78 -6.68
C SER A 227 2.57 10.39 -6.68
N ALA A 228 2.87 9.84 -7.86
CA ALA A 228 3.49 8.53 -8.02
C ALA A 228 4.86 8.44 -7.34
N ALA A 229 5.68 9.49 -7.50
CA ALA A 229 7.04 9.55 -6.95
C ALA A 229 7.06 9.41 -5.42
N HIS A 230 6.30 10.24 -4.69
CA HIS A 230 6.30 10.19 -3.23
C HIS A 230 5.64 8.92 -2.70
N SER A 231 4.54 8.48 -3.32
CA SER A 231 3.88 7.22 -2.93
C SER A 231 4.78 6.01 -3.18
N ALA A 232 5.54 6.01 -4.28
CA ALA A 232 6.52 4.96 -4.55
C ALA A 232 7.68 4.99 -3.55
N PHE A 233 8.21 6.18 -3.26
CA PHE A 233 9.26 6.38 -2.27
C PHE A 233 8.86 5.82 -0.91
N GLN A 234 7.73 6.25 -0.35
CA GLN A 234 7.25 5.74 0.94
C GLN A 234 6.98 4.24 0.91
N LYS A 235 6.38 3.71 -0.18
CA LYS A 235 6.05 2.30 -0.29
C LYS A 235 7.28 1.39 -0.40
N SER A 236 8.33 1.85 -1.08
CA SER A 236 9.60 1.12 -1.17
C SER A 236 10.36 1.10 0.15
N LEU A 237 10.27 2.18 0.93
CA LEU A 237 10.97 2.29 2.22
C LEU A 237 10.24 1.62 3.37
N LYS A 238 8.92 1.40 3.29
CA LYS A 238 8.06 1.12 4.46
C LYS A 238 8.56 -0.01 5.37
N ASP A 239 9.15 -1.05 4.80
CA ASP A 239 9.61 -2.21 5.56
C ASP A 239 11.04 -2.04 6.11
N TYR A 240 11.83 -1.10 5.54
CA TYR A 240 13.17 -0.75 6.05
C TYR A 240 13.14 -0.04 7.42
N ILE A 241 11.95 0.36 7.90
CA ILE A 241 11.79 0.84 9.29
C ILE A 241 12.06 -0.28 10.31
N GLN A 242 11.86 -1.55 9.95
CA GLN A 242 11.98 -2.67 10.88
C GLN A 242 13.42 -2.83 11.44
N PRO A 243 14.48 -2.85 10.64
CA PRO A 243 15.86 -2.79 11.14
C PRO A 243 16.14 -1.54 12.00
N VAL A 244 15.61 -0.37 11.64
CA VAL A 244 15.76 0.85 12.43
C VAL A 244 15.10 0.70 13.81
N MET A 245 13.90 0.09 13.86
CA MET A 245 13.21 -0.22 15.12
C MET A 245 14.03 -1.16 16.01
N VAL A 246 14.58 -2.23 15.45
CA VAL A 246 15.42 -3.19 16.21
C VAL A 246 16.59 -2.49 16.85
N LEU A 247 17.33 -1.66 16.11
CA LEU A 247 18.45 -0.88 16.64
C LEU A 247 18.00 0.13 17.69
N SER A 248 16.86 0.79 17.47
CA SER A 248 16.28 1.72 18.48
C SER A 248 15.91 1.01 19.76
N ILE A 249 15.36 -0.20 19.67
CA ILE A 249 14.95 -1.02 20.82
C ILE A 249 16.19 -1.54 21.56
N ALA A 250 17.26 -1.90 20.84
CA ALA A 250 18.48 -2.47 21.42
C ALA A 250 19.14 -1.56 22.46
N VAL A 251 19.07 -0.23 22.27
CA VAL A 251 19.64 0.75 23.20
C VAL A 251 18.75 1.07 24.40
N LEU A 252 17.53 0.54 24.47
CA LEU A 252 16.63 0.78 25.60
C LEU A 252 16.93 -0.19 26.76
N PRO A 253 17.15 0.30 27.97
CA PRO A 253 17.36 -0.54 29.17
C PRO A 253 16.02 -1.03 29.73
N ILE A 254 15.07 -1.44 28.88
CA ILE A 254 13.72 -1.86 29.28
C ILE A 254 13.51 -3.31 28.84
N PHE A 255 12.94 -4.12 29.76
CA PHE A 255 12.68 -5.54 29.49
C PHE A 255 13.93 -6.35 29.11
N THR A 256 15.07 -6.03 29.72
CA THR A 256 16.37 -6.70 29.45
C THR A 256 16.38 -8.18 29.88
N SER A 257 15.44 -8.60 30.70
CA SER A 257 15.24 -10.00 31.07
C SER A 257 14.56 -10.85 30.00
N LEU A 258 13.95 -10.23 28.99
CA LEU A 258 13.33 -10.93 27.85
C LEU A 258 14.37 -11.26 26.77
N GLY A 259 14.12 -12.31 26.03
CA GLY A 259 14.85 -12.60 24.80
C GLY A 259 14.70 -11.47 23.77
N GLU A 260 15.67 -11.35 22.87
CA GLU A 260 15.69 -10.27 21.85
C GLU A 260 14.41 -10.26 21.00
N LYS A 261 13.98 -11.43 20.51
CA LYS A 261 12.77 -11.55 19.68
C LYS A 261 11.50 -11.19 20.43
N GLU A 262 11.40 -11.63 21.68
CA GLU A 262 10.27 -11.32 22.56
C GLU A 262 10.16 -9.80 22.77
N ARG A 263 11.28 -9.16 23.10
CA ARG A 263 11.37 -7.72 23.28
C ARG A 263 11.01 -6.98 21.98
N ASN A 264 11.59 -7.37 20.85
CA ASN A 264 11.29 -6.81 19.53
C ASN A 264 9.80 -7.00 19.16
N GLY A 265 9.21 -8.16 19.48
CA GLY A 265 7.79 -8.42 19.27
C GLY A 265 6.89 -7.36 19.89
N ILE A 266 7.07 -7.12 21.21
CA ILE A 266 6.27 -6.13 21.96
C ILE A 266 6.45 -4.73 21.37
N PHE A 267 7.70 -4.27 21.28
CA PHE A 267 7.97 -2.87 20.91
C PHE A 267 7.61 -2.57 19.47
N ILE A 268 7.97 -3.43 18.50
CA ILE A 268 7.62 -3.24 17.10
C ILE A 268 6.11 -3.21 16.92
N GLY A 269 5.38 -4.12 17.59
CA GLY A 269 3.92 -4.13 17.57
C GLY A 269 3.31 -2.81 18.05
N ILE A 270 3.81 -2.25 19.16
CA ILE A 270 3.36 -0.98 19.73
C ILE A 270 3.74 0.19 18.80
N ILE A 271 4.98 0.24 18.30
CA ILE A 271 5.45 1.32 17.43
C ILE A 271 4.61 1.38 16.16
N TYR A 272 4.36 0.24 15.49
CA TYR A 272 3.49 0.22 14.32
C TYR A 272 2.04 0.63 14.65
N PHE A 273 1.49 0.21 15.77
CA PHE A 273 0.18 0.64 16.23
C PHE A 273 0.10 2.17 16.33
N VAL A 274 1.10 2.79 16.98
CA VAL A 274 1.19 4.25 17.11
C VAL A 274 1.31 4.91 15.73
N ILE A 275 2.18 4.39 14.85
CA ILE A 275 2.34 4.90 13.48
C ILE A 275 1.02 4.84 12.72
N TYR A 276 0.27 3.72 12.78
CA TYR A 276 -1.03 3.59 12.11
C TYR A 276 -2.09 4.53 12.67
N MET A 277 -2.08 4.78 13.99
CA MET A 277 -2.97 5.78 14.61
C MET A 277 -2.63 7.20 14.13
N LEU A 278 -1.36 7.56 14.10
CA LEU A 278 -0.89 8.87 13.65
C LEU A 278 -1.17 9.08 12.15
N THR A 279 -0.88 8.10 11.30
CA THR A 279 -1.13 8.18 9.85
C THR A 279 -2.62 8.26 9.51
N SER A 280 -3.46 7.58 10.30
CA SER A 280 -4.92 7.69 10.18
C SER A 280 -5.39 9.12 10.47
N ARG A 281 -4.86 9.77 11.50
CA ARG A 281 -5.15 11.18 11.82
C ARG A 281 -4.61 12.12 10.75
N ALA A 282 -3.37 11.92 10.29
CA ALA A 282 -2.77 12.72 9.21
C ALA A 282 -3.65 12.70 7.95
N SER A 283 -4.17 11.54 7.56
CA SER A 283 -5.08 11.41 6.43
C SER A 283 -6.40 12.20 6.62
N SER A 284 -6.95 12.21 7.83
CA SER A 284 -8.18 12.96 8.12
C SER A 284 -7.95 14.48 8.12
N MET A 285 -6.77 14.93 8.53
CA MET A 285 -6.40 16.36 8.53
C MET A 285 -6.25 16.95 7.12
N ALA A 286 -6.01 16.13 6.11
CA ALA A 286 -5.92 16.58 4.72
C ALA A 286 -7.20 17.28 4.24
N GLY A 287 -8.37 16.88 4.74
CA GLY A 287 -9.64 17.51 4.43
C GLY A 287 -9.85 18.91 5.05
N LEU A 288 -8.98 19.33 5.98
CA LEU A 288 -9.01 20.65 6.61
C LEU A 288 -8.21 21.69 5.83
N VAL A 289 -7.46 21.28 4.81
CA VAL A 289 -6.63 22.18 3.99
C VAL A 289 -7.54 23.03 3.12
N LYS A 290 -7.40 24.35 3.22
CA LYS A 290 -8.15 25.30 2.38
C LYS A 290 -7.79 25.10 0.90
N GLU A 291 -8.74 25.31 0.01
CA GLU A 291 -8.59 25.14 -1.43
C GLU A 291 -7.38 25.92 -2.00
N SER A 292 -7.21 27.18 -1.56
CA SER A 292 -6.06 28.02 -1.94
C SER A 292 -4.69 27.49 -1.50
N ALA A 293 -4.65 26.63 -0.49
CA ALA A 293 -3.43 26.04 0.06
C ALA A 293 -3.14 24.62 -0.50
N LEU A 294 -4.02 24.03 -1.30
CA LEU A 294 -3.82 22.66 -1.82
C LEU A 294 -2.55 22.52 -2.68
N LYS A 295 -2.36 23.40 -3.66
CA LYS A 295 -1.17 23.37 -4.54
C LYS A 295 0.14 23.62 -3.78
N PRO A 296 0.25 24.66 -2.93
CA PRO A 296 1.43 24.84 -2.05
C PRO A 296 1.68 23.63 -1.15
N SER A 297 0.63 23.08 -0.51
CA SER A 297 0.76 21.90 0.36
C SER A 297 1.28 20.68 -0.39
N ALA A 298 0.91 20.51 -1.65
CA ALA A 298 1.41 19.42 -2.49
C ALA A 298 2.93 19.51 -2.73
N VAL A 299 3.49 20.70 -2.89
CA VAL A 299 4.94 20.92 -3.06
C VAL A 299 5.67 20.77 -1.73
N ILE A 300 5.19 21.44 -0.68
CA ILE A 300 5.79 21.40 0.66
C ILE A 300 5.87 19.96 1.18
N THR A 301 4.78 19.21 1.08
CA THR A 301 4.75 17.82 1.54
C THR A 301 5.67 16.91 0.74
N LEU A 302 5.82 17.13 -0.57
CA LEU A 302 6.77 16.37 -1.38
C LEU A 302 8.21 16.58 -0.87
N LEU A 303 8.60 17.83 -0.72
CA LEU A 303 9.95 18.20 -0.27
C LEU A 303 10.20 17.76 1.18
N SER A 304 9.23 17.96 2.07
CA SER A 304 9.37 17.55 3.48
C SER A 304 9.50 16.03 3.63
N GLY A 305 8.78 15.22 2.83
CA GLY A 305 8.91 13.78 2.85
C GLY A 305 10.28 13.30 2.37
N LEU A 306 10.82 13.89 1.29
CA LEU A 306 12.15 13.55 0.78
C LEU A 306 13.26 14.02 1.74
N LEU A 307 13.12 15.22 2.33
CA LEU A 307 14.04 15.72 3.35
C LEU A 307 14.01 14.84 4.60
N ALA A 308 12.83 14.40 5.03
CA ALA A 308 12.71 13.46 6.15
C ALA A 308 13.44 12.14 5.86
N GLY A 309 13.36 11.61 4.64
CA GLY A 309 14.12 10.43 4.23
C GLY A 309 15.63 10.65 4.27
N LEU A 310 16.12 11.79 3.78
CA LEU A 310 17.53 12.13 3.84
C LEU A 310 18.02 12.24 5.29
N LEU A 311 17.29 12.96 6.14
CA LEU A 311 17.62 13.10 7.56
C LEU A 311 17.56 11.76 8.28
N CYS A 312 16.58 10.92 7.98
CA CYS A 312 16.49 9.55 8.52
C CYS A 312 17.77 8.77 8.23
N GLY A 313 18.23 8.76 6.96
CA GLY A 313 19.44 8.04 6.57
C GLY A 313 20.72 8.60 7.19
N ILE A 314 20.86 9.92 7.27
CA ILE A 314 22.01 10.58 7.92
C ILE A 314 22.05 10.25 9.41
N LEU A 315 20.93 10.38 10.12
CA LEU A 315 20.84 10.10 11.55
C LEU A 315 21.08 8.63 11.87
N TYR A 316 20.68 7.73 10.97
CA TYR A 316 21.03 6.31 11.06
C TYR A 316 22.55 6.12 11.04
N GLY A 317 23.27 6.81 10.15
CA GLY A 317 24.72 6.75 10.07
C GLY A 317 25.45 7.30 11.29
N PHE A 318 24.84 8.22 12.05
CA PHE A 318 25.33 8.75 13.32
C PHE A 318 24.86 7.94 14.54
N GLU A 319 24.25 6.77 14.35
CA GLU A 319 23.72 5.89 15.39
C GLU A 319 22.62 6.54 16.27
N LEU A 320 22.01 7.61 15.78
CA LEU A 320 20.88 8.28 16.43
C LEU A 320 19.57 7.59 16.08
N TRP A 321 19.44 6.30 16.43
CA TRP A 321 18.40 5.38 16.01
C TRP A 321 16.98 5.91 16.27
N TRP A 322 16.71 6.44 17.45
CA TRP A 322 15.39 6.98 17.80
C TRP A 322 15.01 8.17 16.95
N LEU A 323 15.97 9.06 16.69
CA LEU A 323 15.75 10.24 15.88
C LEU A 323 15.53 9.82 14.41
N SER A 324 16.30 8.85 13.92
CA SER A 324 16.09 8.24 12.62
C SER A 324 14.66 7.66 12.50
N LEU A 325 14.17 6.94 13.50
CA LEU A 325 12.81 6.38 13.55
C LEU A 325 11.74 7.48 13.52
N VAL A 326 11.95 8.62 14.20
CA VAL A 326 11.03 9.77 14.14
C VAL A 326 10.93 10.32 12.71
N PHE A 327 12.06 10.53 12.04
CA PHE A 327 12.05 11.02 10.65
C PHE A 327 11.48 9.98 9.68
N PHE A 328 11.70 8.69 9.92
CA PHE A 328 11.05 7.65 9.14
C PHE A 328 9.51 7.69 9.30
N THR A 329 9.04 7.84 10.55
CA THR A 329 7.61 8.00 10.82
C THR A 329 7.04 9.23 10.12
N LEU A 330 7.79 10.31 10.04
CA LEU A 330 7.39 11.52 9.34
C LEU A 330 7.15 11.28 7.85
N ILE A 331 7.97 10.43 7.17
CA ILE A 331 7.72 10.03 5.77
C ILE A 331 6.32 9.40 5.64
N CYS A 332 5.96 8.51 6.57
CA CYS A 332 4.66 7.85 6.57
C CYS A 332 3.50 8.83 6.81
N LEU A 333 3.67 9.78 7.72
CA LEU A 333 2.68 10.82 8.02
C LEU A 333 2.46 11.73 6.81
N VAL A 334 3.54 12.19 6.21
CA VAL A 334 3.52 13.05 5.02
C VAL A 334 2.79 12.37 3.86
N GLU A 335 3.05 11.09 3.57
CA GLU A 335 2.36 10.37 2.49
C GLU A 335 0.86 10.26 2.77
N ASN A 336 0.47 9.90 3.99
CA ASN A 336 -0.94 9.74 4.34
C ASN A 336 -1.71 11.07 4.35
N PHE A 337 -1.06 12.18 4.67
CA PHE A 337 -1.62 13.53 4.54
C PHE A 337 -1.69 13.97 3.08
N ARG A 338 -0.63 13.74 2.31
CA ARG A 338 -0.48 14.14 0.90
C ARG A 338 -1.43 13.42 -0.05
N LYS A 339 -1.64 12.12 0.14
CA LYS A 339 -2.37 11.26 -0.79
C LYS A 339 -3.80 11.74 -1.10
N PRO A 340 -4.65 12.12 -0.13
CA PRO A 340 -5.96 12.69 -0.41
C PRO A 340 -5.88 14.01 -1.19
N ILE A 341 -4.93 14.89 -0.85
CA ILE A 341 -4.71 16.18 -1.52
C ILE A 341 -4.38 15.96 -3.00
N MET A 342 -3.41 15.07 -3.28
CA MET A 342 -3.00 14.78 -4.66
C MET A 342 -4.12 14.14 -5.48
N THR A 343 -4.92 13.26 -4.87
CA THR A 343 -6.07 12.65 -5.54
C THR A 343 -7.12 13.71 -5.89
N GLY A 344 -7.36 14.68 -5.02
CA GLY A 344 -8.24 15.82 -5.28
C GLY A 344 -7.73 16.68 -6.43
N LEU A 345 -6.46 17.13 -6.36
CA LEU A 345 -5.84 17.96 -7.40
C LEU A 345 -5.85 17.30 -8.79
N VAL A 346 -5.65 15.97 -8.88
CA VAL A 346 -5.76 15.24 -10.14
C VAL A 346 -7.21 15.21 -10.61
N ALA A 347 -8.18 15.01 -9.71
CA ALA A 347 -9.59 14.97 -10.06
C ALA A 347 -10.12 16.34 -10.55
N ASP A 348 -9.58 17.44 -10.05
CA ASP A 348 -9.95 18.80 -10.47
C ASP A 348 -9.45 19.16 -11.88
N GLU A 349 -8.31 18.59 -12.29
CA GLU A 349 -7.68 18.89 -13.61
C GLU A 349 -8.14 17.92 -14.71
N VAL A 350 -8.90 16.88 -14.39
CA VAL A 350 -9.24 15.79 -15.32
C VAL A 350 -10.75 15.54 -15.34
N SER A 351 -11.35 15.38 -16.52
CA SER A 351 -12.78 15.03 -16.62
C SER A 351 -13.08 13.66 -15.98
N ASN A 352 -14.28 13.52 -15.42
CA ASN A 352 -14.72 12.27 -14.74
C ASN A 352 -14.64 11.03 -15.65
N GLU A 353 -14.79 11.20 -16.96
CA GLU A 353 -14.77 10.11 -17.96
C GLU A 353 -13.41 9.41 -18.05
N ILE A 354 -12.32 10.17 -17.92
CA ILE A 354 -10.95 9.66 -18.05
C ILE A 354 -10.18 9.64 -16.74
N LEU A 355 -10.76 10.13 -15.64
CA LEU A 355 -10.11 10.16 -14.31
C LEU A 355 -9.61 8.77 -13.88
N THR A 356 -10.41 7.73 -14.10
CA THR A 356 -10.02 6.36 -13.76
C THR A 356 -8.78 5.92 -14.54
N SER A 357 -8.71 6.23 -15.84
CA SER A 357 -7.54 5.91 -16.69
C SER A 357 -6.29 6.66 -16.26
N VAL A 358 -6.43 7.93 -15.85
CA VAL A 358 -5.32 8.76 -15.36
C VAL A 358 -4.81 8.24 -14.01
N LEU A 359 -5.69 7.86 -13.10
CA LEU A 359 -5.30 7.25 -11.82
C LEU A 359 -4.66 5.87 -12.02
N SER A 360 -5.08 5.10 -13.03
CA SER A 360 -4.43 3.84 -13.40
C SER A 360 -3.01 4.09 -13.93
N ALA A 361 -2.82 5.08 -14.81
CA ALA A 361 -1.48 5.45 -15.28
C ALA A 361 -0.56 5.92 -14.13
N GLN A 362 -1.10 6.66 -13.17
CA GLN A 362 -0.37 7.03 -11.95
C GLN A 362 0.06 5.78 -11.17
N SER A 363 -0.82 4.79 -11.04
CA SER A 363 -0.51 3.52 -10.36
C SER A 363 0.57 2.73 -11.09
N GLN A 364 0.51 2.66 -12.43
CA GLN A 364 1.53 2.00 -13.25
C GLN A 364 2.90 2.67 -13.11
N LEU A 365 2.94 4.01 -13.20
CA LEU A 365 4.18 4.78 -12.98
C LEU A 365 4.74 4.55 -11.58
N GLN A 366 3.87 4.54 -10.56
CA GLN A 366 4.25 4.25 -9.17
C GLN A 366 4.90 2.86 -9.08
N THR A 367 4.34 1.83 -9.71
CA THR A 367 4.89 0.47 -9.69
C THR A 367 6.29 0.42 -10.32
N VAL A 368 6.49 1.07 -11.49
CA VAL A 368 7.81 1.13 -12.12
C VAL A 368 8.84 1.77 -11.18
N ILE A 369 8.48 2.87 -10.54
CA ILE A 369 9.38 3.54 -9.59
C ILE A 369 9.67 2.63 -8.39
N ILE A 370 8.66 1.93 -7.84
CA ILE A 370 8.87 0.99 -6.71
C ILE A 370 9.86 -0.10 -7.08
N VAL A 371 9.72 -0.70 -8.27
CA VAL A 371 10.63 -1.75 -8.74
C VAL A 371 12.07 -1.24 -8.75
N ILE A 372 12.30 -0.08 -9.37
CA ILE A 372 13.65 0.53 -9.43
C ILE A 372 14.18 0.84 -8.03
N LEU A 373 13.36 1.48 -7.19
CA LEU A 373 13.78 1.86 -5.84
C LEU A 373 14.05 0.65 -4.94
N SER A 374 13.25 -0.42 -5.05
CA SER A 374 13.45 -1.65 -4.27
C SER A 374 14.77 -2.33 -4.60
N LEU A 375 15.15 -2.35 -5.88
CA LEU A 375 16.46 -2.90 -6.31
C LEU A 375 17.62 -2.02 -5.81
N ILE A 376 17.52 -0.70 -5.94
CA ILE A 376 18.56 0.24 -5.46
C ILE A 376 18.69 0.14 -3.93
N LEU A 377 17.57 0.15 -3.20
CA LEU A 377 17.58 0.03 -1.73
C LEU A 377 18.25 -1.26 -1.27
N GLY A 378 17.86 -2.38 -1.86
CA GLY A 378 18.47 -3.68 -1.52
C GLY A 378 19.96 -3.69 -1.76
N PHE A 379 20.39 -3.33 -2.99
CA PHE A 379 21.80 -3.36 -3.37
C PHE A 379 22.67 -2.39 -2.53
N VAL A 380 22.21 -1.17 -2.30
CA VAL A 380 22.96 -0.20 -1.50
C VAL A 380 22.98 -0.58 -0.02
N ALA A 381 21.89 -1.16 0.50
CA ALA A 381 21.86 -1.61 1.88
C ALA A 381 22.83 -2.76 2.17
N ASP A 382 23.05 -3.65 1.21
CA ASP A 382 24.05 -4.74 1.32
C ASP A 382 25.49 -4.21 1.27
N ILE A 383 25.79 -3.25 0.40
CA ILE A 383 27.16 -2.71 0.25
C ILE A 383 27.56 -1.83 1.43
N TYR A 384 26.61 -1.03 1.92
CA TYR A 384 26.89 -0.05 2.98
C TYR A 384 26.06 -0.34 4.24
N ASN A 385 24.85 0.15 4.27
CA ASN A 385 23.83 -0.10 5.32
C ASN A 385 22.49 0.51 4.91
N VAL A 386 21.46 0.22 5.72
CA VAL A 386 20.08 0.72 5.50
C VAL A 386 20.01 2.25 5.48
N GLY A 387 20.76 2.95 6.33
CA GLY A 387 20.74 4.42 6.40
C GLY A 387 21.27 5.06 5.12
N VAL A 388 22.40 4.58 4.60
CA VAL A 388 22.98 5.06 3.34
C VAL A 388 22.02 4.77 2.17
N ALA A 389 21.38 3.62 2.16
CA ALA A 389 20.40 3.28 1.13
C ALA A 389 19.21 4.26 1.14
N ILE A 390 18.65 4.56 2.31
CA ILE A 390 17.56 5.53 2.47
C ILE A 390 18.01 6.93 2.02
N ALA A 391 19.20 7.38 2.40
CA ALA A 391 19.74 8.69 2.02
C ALA A 391 19.93 8.81 0.50
N ILE A 392 20.56 7.81 -0.14
CA ILE A 392 20.80 7.81 -1.60
C ILE A 392 19.47 7.84 -2.35
N VAL A 393 18.50 7.01 -1.98
CA VAL A 393 17.19 6.98 -2.64
C VAL A 393 16.46 8.31 -2.44
N SER A 394 16.57 8.93 -1.27
CA SER A 394 15.99 10.27 -1.01
C SER A 394 16.59 11.35 -1.90
N ILE A 395 17.93 11.35 -2.09
CA ILE A 395 18.62 12.28 -2.99
C ILE A 395 18.22 12.01 -4.45
N LEU A 396 18.22 10.76 -4.91
CA LEU A 396 17.82 10.40 -6.28
C LEU A 396 16.41 10.89 -6.57
N MET A 397 15.49 10.68 -5.65
CA MET A 397 14.11 11.12 -5.80
C MET A 397 13.99 12.65 -5.79
N ALA A 398 14.74 13.35 -4.94
CA ALA A 398 14.77 14.80 -4.92
C ALA A 398 15.32 15.40 -6.23
N VAL A 399 16.41 14.86 -6.76
CA VAL A 399 16.99 15.26 -8.05
C VAL A 399 15.99 15.00 -9.18
N THR A 400 15.40 13.83 -9.23
CA THR A 400 14.39 13.48 -10.26
C THR A 400 13.22 14.47 -10.25
N VAL A 401 12.69 14.78 -9.07
CA VAL A 401 11.60 15.75 -8.92
C VAL A 401 12.01 17.14 -9.36
N LEU A 402 13.20 17.60 -8.99
CA LEU A 402 13.71 18.92 -9.40
C LEU A 402 13.89 19.03 -10.91
N ILE A 403 14.41 17.99 -11.56
CA ILE A 403 14.53 17.93 -13.03
C ILE A 403 13.15 18.06 -13.68
N ILE A 404 12.16 17.25 -13.24
CA ILE A 404 10.82 17.29 -13.80
C ILE A 404 10.14 18.65 -13.59
N GLN A 405 10.34 19.29 -12.45
CA GLN A 405 9.80 20.62 -12.18
C GLN A 405 10.55 21.73 -12.95
N GLY A 406 11.87 21.58 -13.15
CA GLY A 406 12.68 22.48 -13.97
C GLY A 406 12.24 22.53 -15.44
N PHE A 407 11.93 21.39 -16.04
CA PHE A 407 11.34 21.30 -17.39
C PHE A 407 10.00 22.05 -17.52
N LYS A 408 9.23 22.19 -16.43
CA LYS A 408 7.98 22.95 -16.42
C LYS A 408 8.19 24.47 -16.54
N LYS A 409 9.26 24.99 -15.95
CA LYS A 409 9.62 26.42 -16.04
C LYS A 409 10.17 26.81 -17.40
N TRP A 410 10.73 25.87 -18.16
CA TRP A 410 11.32 26.12 -19.46
C TRP A 410 10.29 26.12 -20.60
N ASN A 411 9.12 25.52 -20.40
CA ASN A 411 8.05 25.39 -21.40
C ASN A 411 6.84 26.32 -21.10
N GLN A 412 6.95 27.22 -20.13
CA GLN A 412 6.07 28.37 -19.89
C GLN A 412 6.72 29.68 -20.34
#